data_53d1c4cd9bfa06be32935306c35affff
#
_entry.id   53d1c4cd9bfa06be32935306c35affff
#
_cell.length_a   1.000
_cell.length_b   1.000
_cell.length_c   1.000
_cell.angle_alpha   90.00
_cell.angle_beta   90.00
_cell.angle_gamma   90.00
#
_symmetry.space_group_name_H-M   'P 1'
#
loop_
_entity.id
_entity.type
_entity.pdbx_description
1 polymer ?
#
loop_
_entity_poly.entity_id
_entity_poly.type
_entity_poly.pdbx_seq_one_letter_code
_entity_poly.pdbx_strand_id
1 'polypeptide(L)'
;DTDRSRGLGDVYKRQMQDLAYEGRAFFPKLGTFLDVKGINRSRIADDVVMYTHYYGPSTKTNRYGYEVRIAANGRVTEVSGAGNMKLDKDSVVLSGHGMAAKVLERVQVGDRVRLRETLGNETADEAELVVGAGPSLVAEGKADVRSAEENIAYDIARGRAPRTAAGVKKDGTVILLVVDGRSSSSAGMTLQELASYLVKLGAWQAVNFDGGGS
;
A
#
# COMPACT_ATOMS: atom_id res chain seq x y z
N ASP A 1 21.74 7.32 18.54
CA ASP A 1 21.92 7.90 17.19
C ASP A 1 20.83 7.36 16.30
N THR A 2 19.78 8.15 16.21
CA THR A 2 18.60 7.79 15.43
C THR A 2 18.80 8.27 14.01
N ASP A 3 19.58 7.53 13.24
CA ASP A 3 19.56 7.67 11.78
C ASP A 3 18.28 7.03 11.27
N ARG A 4 17.23 7.86 11.20
CA ARG A 4 15.91 7.42 10.73
C ARG A 4 16.00 7.16 9.23
N SER A 5 15.70 5.96 8.85
CA SER A 5 15.64 5.55 7.46
C SER A 5 14.70 6.46 6.66
N ARG A 6 15.17 7.01 5.56
CA ARG A 6 14.41 7.84 4.64
C ARG A 6 14.23 7.11 3.33
N GLY A 7 13.01 6.87 2.93
CA GLY A 7 12.73 6.13 1.71
C GLY A 7 13.23 4.68 1.80
N LEU A 8 14.22 4.30 1.01
CA LEU A 8 14.87 2.98 1.09
C LEU A 8 15.68 2.76 2.38
N GLY A 9 15.62 3.70 3.32
CA GLY A 9 16.24 3.60 4.64
C GLY A 9 17.77 3.69 4.63
N ASP A 10 18.37 3.49 5.79
CA ASP A 10 19.81 3.35 5.93
C ASP A 10 20.30 1.95 5.49
N VAL A 11 21.59 1.69 5.58
CA VAL A 11 22.20 0.41 5.14
C VAL A 11 21.56 -0.82 5.77
N TYR A 12 21.05 -0.71 6.99
CA TYR A 12 20.42 -1.82 7.71
C TYR A 12 18.91 -1.88 7.54
N LYS A 13 18.27 -0.74 7.24
CA LYS A 13 16.83 -0.59 7.17
C LYS A 13 16.29 -0.45 5.75
N ARG A 14 17.17 -0.30 4.74
CA ARG A 14 16.79 -0.35 3.34
C ARG A 14 16.44 -1.78 2.98
N GLN A 15 15.19 -2.11 3.14
CA GLN A 15 14.68 -3.44 2.92
C GLN A 15 13.52 -3.38 1.93
N MET A 16 13.49 -4.36 1.05
CA MET A 16 12.32 -4.66 0.27
C MET A 16 11.59 -5.76 1.01
N GLN A 17 10.36 -5.48 1.45
CA GLN A 17 9.61 -6.37 2.30
C GLN A 17 8.19 -6.51 1.77
N ASP A 18 7.63 -7.69 1.93
CA ASP A 18 6.21 -7.90 1.77
C ASP A 18 5.49 -7.22 2.94
N LEU A 19 4.73 -6.16 2.63
CA LEU A 19 4.00 -5.40 3.62
C LEU A 19 2.52 -5.76 3.53
N ALA A 20 1.91 -6.01 4.68
CA ALA A 20 0.48 -6.21 4.82
C ALA A 20 -0.11 -5.09 5.65
N TYR A 21 -1.04 -4.32 5.06
CA TYR A 21 -1.79 -3.34 5.83
C TYR A 21 -2.72 -4.05 6.82
N GLU A 22 -2.56 -3.70 8.08
CA GLU A 22 -3.50 -4.06 9.14
C GLU A 22 -4.02 -2.79 9.80
N GLY A 23 -5.33 -2.67 9.90
CA GLY A 23 -5.99 -1.54 10.54
C GLY A 23 -7.00 -2.00 11.56
N ARG A 24 -7.15 -1.25 12.65
CA ARG A 24 -8.17 -1.49 13.66
C ARG A 24 -8.77 -0.20 14.16
N ALA A 25 -10.09 -0.15 14.18
CA ALA A 25 -10.87 0.93 14.76
C ALA A 25 -11.48 0.48 16.08
N PHE A 26 -11.08 1.08 17.19
CA PHE A 26 -11.66 0.82 18.51
C PHE A 26 -12.67 1.91 18.85
N PHE A 27 -13.85 1.49 19.32
CA PHE A 27 -14.98 2.33 19.72
C PHE A 27 -15.16 2.24 21.24
N PRO A 28 -14.53 3.13 22.04
CA PRO A 28 -14.53 3.03 23.51
C PRO A 28 -15.93 2.98 24.12
N LYS A 29 -16.86 3.80 23.61
CA LYS A 29 -18.25 3.86 24.10
C LYS A 29 -19.02 2.56 23.88
N LEU A 30 -18.69 1.84 22.81
CA LEU A 30 -19.34 0.57 22.47
C LEU A 30 -18.59 -0.64 23.05
N GLY A 31 -17.37 -0.46 23.56
CA GLY A 31 -16.50 -1.51 24.08
C GLY A 31 -16.09 -2.54 23.01
N THR A 32 -16.04 -2.14 21.72
CA THR A 32 -15.77 -3.06 20.61
C THR A 32 -14.78 -2.46 19.62
N PHE A 33 -14.29 -3.31 18.73
CA PHE A 33 -13.43 -2.89 17.62
C PHE A 33 -13.90 -3.50 16.29
N LEU A 34 -13.46 -2.89 15.20
CA LEU A 34 -13.57 -3.41 13.85
C LEU A 34 -12.19 -3.48 13.23
N ASP A 35 -11.87 -4.60 12.62
CA ASP A 35 -10.67 -4.72 11.80
C ASP A 35 -10.91 -4.06 10.45
N VAL A 36 -10.04 -3.11 10.08
CA VAL A 36 -10.08 -2.40 8.81
C VAL A 36 -9.32 -3.23 7.78
N LYS A 37 -10.03 -3.72 6.79
CA LYS A 37 -9.50 -4.68 5.80
C LYS A 37 -8.83 -4.04 4.60
N GLY A 38 -8.76 -2.73 4.55
CA GLY A 38 -8.08 -2.01 3.48
C GLY A 38 -8.28 -0.51 3.53
N ILE A 39 -7.42 0.20 2.79
CA ILE A 39 -7.48 1.64 2.62
C ILE A 39 -7.73 1.96 1.14
N ASN A 40 -8.56 2.99 0.87
CA ASN A 40 -8.71 3.59 -0.45
C ASN A 40 -8.96 2.58 -1.58
N ARG A 41 -9.81 1.59 -1.33
CA ARG A 41 -10.28 0.63 -2.32
C ARG A 41 -11.80 0.50 -2.30
N SER A 42 -12.36 -0.15 -3.29
CA SER A 42 -13.80 -0.43 -3.31
C SER A 42 -14.20 -1.31 -2.11
N ARG A 43 -15.26 -0.92 -1.42
CA ARG A 43 -15.88 -1.73 -0.36
C ARG A 43 -16.66 -2.89 -0.99
N ILE A 44 -16.45 -4.08 -0.49
CA ILE A 44 -17.17 -5.30 -0.86
C ILE A 44 -18.11 -5.76 0.26
N ALA A 45 -18.76 -6.90 0.10
CA ALA A 45 -19.61 -7.49 1.14
C ALA A 45 -18.81 -7.84 2.40
N ASP A 46 -19.40 -7.63 3.58
CA ASP A 46 -18.84 -7.93 4.90
C ASP A 46 -17.45 -7.32 5.16
N ASP A 47 -17.29 -6.09 4.68
CA ASP A 47 -16.03 -5.37 4.63
C ASP A 47 -16.03 -4.13 5.53
N VAL A 48 -14.83 -3.71 5.93
CA VAL A 48 -14.56 -2.39 6.52
C VAL A 48 -13.40 -1.77 5.77
N VAL A 49 -13.65 -0.65 5.13
CA VAL A 49 -12.64 0.11 4.40
C VAL A 49 -12.50 1.50 5.00
N MET A 50 -11.27 1.95 5.16
CA MET A 50 -10.96 3.33 5.50
C MET A 50 -10.69 4.13 4.23
N TYR A 51 -11.31 5.28 4.14
CA TYR A 51 -11.11 6.21 3.03
C TYR A 51 -10.46 7.50 3.51
N THR A 52 -9.44 7.93 2.77
CA THR A 52 -8.78 9.22 2.91
C THR A 52 -9.06 10.09 1.67
N HIS A 53 -8.70 11.35 1.72
CA HIS A 53 -8.86 12.26 0.58
C HIS A 53 -8.11 11.82 -0.69
N TYR A 54 -7.12 10.94 -0.58
CA TYR A 54 -6.39 10.39 -1.74
C TYR A 54 -7.24 9.44 -2.60
N TYR A 55 -8.34 8.90 -2.08
CA TYR A 55 -9.24 8.07 -2.88
C TYR A 55 -10.04 8.87 -3.92
N GLY A 56 -10.22 10.16 -3.67
CA GLY A 56 -10.97 11.05 -4.54
C GLY A 56 -11.97 11.93 -3.78
N PRO A 57 -12.99 12.49 -4.44
CA PRO A 57 -13.91 13.46 -3.83
C PRO A 57 -14.90 12.81 -2.84
N SER A 58 -15.12 11.50 -2.93
CA SER A 58 -16.06 10.75 -2.07
C SER A 58 -15.68 9.27 -1.99
N THR A 59 -16.31 8.54 -1.05
CA THR A 59 -16.12 7.11 -0.86
C THR A 59 -16.62 6.25 -2.02
N LYS A 60 -17.47 6.80 -2.90
CA LYS A 60 -18.13 6.11 -4.02
C LYS A 60 -18.86 4.82 -3.61
N THR A 61 -19.26 4.72 -2.36
CA THR A 61 -20.00 3.59 -1.81
C THR A 61 -21.51 3.73 -2.08
N ASN A 62 -22.24 2.66 -1.88
CA ASN A 62 -23.69 2.61 -1.98
C ASN A 62 -24.34 2.60 -0.58
N ARG A 63 -25.68 2.67 -0.54
CA ARG A 63 -26.52 2.67 0.67
C ARG A 63 -26.58 1.35 1.46
N TYR A 64 -25.92 0.29 0.99
CA TYR A 64 -25.94 -1.03 1.65
C TYR A 64 -24.87 -1.16 2.73
N GLY A 65 -24.49 -0.06 3.37
CA GLY A 65 -23.55 -0.02 4.48
C GLY A 65 -23.72 1.25 5.28
N TYR A 66 -22.81 1.46 6.21
CA TYR A 66 -22.81 2.64 7.07
C TYR A 66 -21.44 3.30 7.10
N GLU A 67 -21.42 4.61 7.18
CA GLU A 67 -20.21 5.41 7.11
C GLU A 67 -20.08 6.32 8.31
N VAL A 68 -18.87 6.45 8.81
CA VAL A 68 -18.51 7.28 9.96
C VAL A 68 -17.29 8.11 9.60
N ARG A 69 -17.43 9.44 9.63
CA ARG A 69 -16.30 10.38 9.47
C ARG A 69 -15.63 10.60 10.81
N ILE A 70 -14.32 10.50 10.83
CA ILE A 70 -13.47 10.65 12.01
C ILE A 70 -12.45 11.75 11.73
N ALA A 71 -12.49 12.83 12.48
CA ALA A 71 -11.50 13.89 12.41
C ALA A 71 -10.13 13.42 12.96
N ALA A 72 -9.06 14.16 12.65
CA ALA A 72 -7.69 13.85 13.08
C ALA A 72 -7.52 13.70 14.60
N ASN A 73 -8.38 14.35 15.40
CA ASN A 73 -8.40 14.20 16.86
C ASN A 73 -9.15 12.95 17.37
N GLY A 74 -9.59 12.09 16.47
CA GLY A 74 -10.33 10.87 16.77
C GLY A 74 -11.82 11.07 17.09
N ARG A 75 -12.39 12.27 16.89
CA ARG A 75 -13.81 12.51 17.10
C ARG A 75 -14.62 12.22 15.84
N VAL A 76 -15.78 11.61 16.04
CA VAL A 76 -16.79 11.42 15.00
C VAL A 76 -17.45 12.77 14.70
N THR A 77 -17.45 13.18 13.44
CA THR A 77 -18.03 14.45 12.98
C THR A 77 -19.26 14.26 12.10
N GLU A 78 -19.40 13.09 11.47
CA GLU A 78 -20.52 12.80 10.59
C GLU A 78 -20.79 11.28 10.59
N VAL A 79 -22.07 10.89 10.45
CA VAL A 79 -22.49 9.50 10.25
C VAL A 79 -23.54 9.43 9.14
N SER A 80 -23.53 8.40 8.32
CA SER A 80 -24.48 8.28 7.21
C SER A 80 -24.69 6.84 6.78
N GLY A 81 -25.95 6.47 6.55
CA GLY A 81 -26.36 5.24 5.86
C GLY A 81 -26.61 5.42 4.37
N ALA A 82 -26.45 6.63 3.83
CA ALA A 82 -26.69 6.89 2.41
C ALA A 82 -25.55 6.40 1.50
N GLY A 83 -24.35 6.23 2.06
CA GLY A 83 -23.12 6.01 1.30
C GLY A 83 -22.63 7.28 0.60
N ASN A 84 -21.56 7.13 -0.17
CA ASN A 84 -20.98 8.19 -0.99
C ASN A 84 -20.58 9.46 -0.20
N MET A 85 -20.11 9.30 1.05
CA MET A 85 -19.68 10.40 1.90
C MET A 85 -18.51 11.16 1.24
N LYS A 86 -18.54 12.49 1.26
CA LYS A 86 -17.46 13.34 0.75
C LYS A 86 -16.17 13.09 1.54
N LEU A 87 -15.02 13.26 0.92
CA LEU A 87 -13.72 13.11 1.56
C LEU A 87 -13.02 14.48 1.63
N ASP A 88 -12.31 14.73 2.71
CA ASP A 88 -11.50 15.91 2.96
C ASP A 88 -10.13 15.55 3.56
N LYS A 89 -9.25 16.54 3.67
CA LYS A 89 -7.86 16.36 4.13
C LYS A 89 -7.73 16.15 5.64
N ASP A 90 -8.72 16.57 6.40
CA ASP A 90 -8.63 16.68 7.87
C ASP A 90 -9.33 15.52 8.58
N SER A 91 -9.86 14.58 7.80
CA SER A 91 -10.60 13.44 8.32
C SER A 91 -10.40 12.17 7.49
N VAL A 92 -10.78 11.05 8.10
CA VAL A 92 -10.95 9.77 7.41
C VAL A 92 -12.40 9.30 7.53
N VAL A 93 -12.84 8.45 6.61
CA VAL A 93 -14.16 7.84 6.65
C VAL A 93 -14.01 6.33 6.77
N LEU A 94 -14.57 5.74 7.83
CA LEU A 94 -14.77 4.30 7.91
C LEU A 94 -16.10 3.95 7.24
N SER A 95 -16.07 3.00 6.33
CA SER A 95 -17.25 2.50 5.64
C SER A 95 -17.38 0.99 5.86
N GLY A 96 -18.45 0.57 6.53
CA GLY A 96 -18.71 -0.81 6.86
C GLY A 96 -19.90 -1.38 6.07
N HIS A 97 -19.83 -2.70 5.77
CA HIS A 97 -20.93 -3.48 5.21
C HIS A 97 -21.24 -4.67 6.13
N GLY A 98 -22.47 -5.20 6.06
CA GLY A 98 -22.88 -6.36 6.83
C GLY A 98 -22.85 -6.12 8.35
N MET A 99 -22.21 -7.00 9.09
CA MET A 99 -22.11 -6.89 10.55
C MET A 99 -21.36 -5.62 10.99
N ALA A 100 -20.38 -5.19 10.23
CA ALA A 100 -19.64 -3.95 10.52
C ALA A 100 -20.54 -2.71 10.39
N ALA A 101 -21.44 -2.66 9.41
CA ALA A 101 -22.42 -1.59 9.30
C ALA A 101 -23.28 -1.47 10.56
N LYS A 102 -23.74 -2.61 11.12
CA LYS A 102 -24.54 -2.63 12.37
C LYS A 102 -23.77 -2.09 13.59
N VAL A 103 -22.45 -2.26 13.62
CA VAL A 103 -21.62 -1.65 14.66
C VAL A 103 -21.52 -0.14 14.42
N LEU A 104 -21.25 0.29 13.18
CA LEU A 104 -21.12 1.70 12.84
C LEU A 104 -22.43 2.49 13.02
N GLU A 105 -23.60 1.88 12.79
CA GLU A 105 -24.92 2.47 13.03
C GLU A 105 -25.15 2.90 14.50
N ARG A 106 -24.43 2.30 15.45
CA ARG A 106 -24.50 2.64 16.86
C ARG A 106 -23.61 3.82 17.26
N VAL A 107 -22.72 4.23 16.36
CA VAL A 107 -21.79 5.35 16.57
C VAL A 107 -22.53 6.67 16.37
N GLN A 108 -22.25 7.65 17.23
CA GLN A 108 -22.87 8.97 17.19
C GLN A 108 -21.83 10.06 16.96
N VAL A 109 -22.27 11.16 16.37
CA VAL A 109 -21.43 12.38 16.28
C VAL A 109 -21.01 12.80 17.67
N GLY A 110 -19.70 13.11 17.83
CA GLY A 110 -19.07 13.42 19.11
C GLY A 110 -18.41 12.23 19.80
N ASP A 111 -18.76 10.99 19.45
CA ASP A 111 -18.09 9.80 19.99
C ASP A 111 -16.58 9.81 19.61
N ARG A 112 -15.78 9.06 20.37
CA ARG A 112 -14.37 8.86 20.07
C ARG A 112 -14.12 7.52 19.40
N VAL A 113 -13.25 7.52 18.41
CA VAL A 113 -12.69 6.33 17.76
C VAL A 113 -11.18 6.40 17.87
N ARG A 114 -10.54 5.29 18.21
CA ARG A 114 -9.09 5.14 18.18
C ARG A 114 -8.73 4.28 16.98
N LEU A 115 -8.02 4.85 16.02
CA LEU A 115 -7.49 4.14 14.88
C LEU A 115 -6.07 3.69 15.19
N ARG A 116 -5.77 2.45 14.86
CA ARG A 116 -4.42 1.91 14.82
C ARG A 116 -4.21 1.31 13.43
N GLU A 117 -3.10 1.65 12.84
CA GLU A 117 -2.68 1.18 11.53
C GLU A 117 -1.24 0.69 11.61
N THR A 118 -0.93 -0.35 10.86
CA THR A 118 0.42 -0.87 10.71
C THR A 118 0.57 -1.49 9.32
N LEU A 119 1.75 -1.43 8.78
CA LEU A 119 2.15 -2.15 7.57
C LEU A 119 2.74 -3.54 7.91
N GLY A 120 2.53 -4.00 9.15
CA GLY A 120 3.00 -5.30 9.63
C GLY A 120 4.51 -5.34 9.90
N ASN A 121 5.16 -4.17 9.84
CA ASN A 121 6.60 -4.05 10.04
C ASN A 121 6.95 -2.72 10.68
N GLU A 122 7.65 -2.75 11.81
CA GLU A 122 8.00 -1.55 12.59
C GLU A 122 8.84 -0.55 11.76
N THR A 123 9.77 -1.04 10.94
CA THR A 123 10.57 -0.16 10.07
C THR A 123 9.71 0.56 9.02
N ALA A 124 8.71 -0.14 8.46
CA ALA A 124 7.79 0.47 7.51
C ALA A 124 6.83 1.45 8.20
N ASP A 125 6.37 1.15 9.41
CA ASP A 125 5.49 2.02 10.19
C ASP A 125 6.19 3.33 10.62
N GLU A 126 7.50 3.29 10.82
CA GLU A 126 8.32 4.45 11.15
C GLU A 126 8.90 5.17 9.92
N ALA A 127 8.77 4.61 8.72
CA ALA A 127 9.36 5.16 7.51
C ALA A 127 8.67 6.47 7.10
N GLU A 128 9.48 7.45 6.71
CA GLU A 128 8.98 8.73 6.18
C GLU A 128 8.28 8.55 4.82
N LEU A 129 8.71 7.55 4.05
CA LEU A 129 8.16 7.22 2.75
C LEU A 129 8.18 5.71 2.53
N VAL A 130 7.05 5.16 2.13
CA VAL A 130 6.89 3.78 1.66
C VAL A 130 6.30 3.80 0.26
N VAL A 131 6.94 3.08 -0.66
CA VAL A 131 6.50 3.01 -2.06
C VAL A 131 6.16 1.56 -2.39
N GLY A 132 4.94 1.35 -2.88
CA GLY A 132 4.51 0.05 -3.41
C GLY A 132 5.22 -0.25 -4.72
N ALA A 133 5.78 -1.43 -4.84
CA ALA A 133 6.47 -1.90 -6.03
C ALA A 133 6.33 -3.42 -6.15
N GLY A 134 6.56 -3.96 -7.33
CA GLY A 134 6.52 -5.40 -7.58
C GLY A 134 6.72 -5.74 -9.06
N PRO A 135 7.08 -7.00 -9.33
CA PRO A 135 7.49 -8.02 -8.37
C PRO A 135 8.90 -7.82 -7.82
N SER A 136 9.22 -8.55 -6.74
CA SER A 136 10.59 -8.74 -6.28
C SER A 136 11.41 -9.39 -7.38
N LEU A 137 12.65 -8.94 -7.56
CA LEU A 137 13.57 -9.36 -8.63
C LEU A 137 14.83 -10.03 -8.10
N VAL A 138 15.35 -9.52 -6.99
CA VAL A 138 16.61 -10.00 -6.39
C VAL A 138 16.43 -10.11 -4.89
N ALA A 139 16.78 -11.26 -4.35
CA ALA A 139 16.86 -11.51 -2.93
C ALA A 139 18.25 -12.07 -2.59
N GLU A 140 18.90 -11.52 -1.57
CA GLU A 140 20.21 -11.93 -1.07
C GLU A 140 21.30 -12.05 -2.16
N GLY A 141 21.25 -11.15 -3.15
CA GLY A 141 22.21 -11.11 -4.25
C GLY A 141 21.98 -12.17 -5.33
N LYS A 142 20.84 -12.85 -5.31
CA LYS A 142 20.45 -13.85 -6.31
C LYS A 142 19.20 -13.39 -7.04
N ALA A 143 19.06 -13.72 -8.32
CA ALA A 143 17.85 -13.49 -9.07
C ALA A 143 16.71 -14.35 -8.48
N ASP A 144 15.67 -13.71 -8.00
CA ASP A 144 14.49 -14.30 -7.36
C ASP A 144 13.25 -13.52 -7.81
N VAL A 145 12.73 -13.88 -8.98
CA VAL A 145 11.58 -13.20 -9.59
C VAL A 145 10.28 -13.81 -9.08
N ARG A 146 9.61 -13.11 -8.17
CA ARG A 146 8.38 -13.58 -7.48
C ARG A 146 7.09 -13.19 -8.17
N SER A 147 7.07 -13.18 -9.49
CA SER A 147 5.89 -12.73 -10.23
C SER A 147 4.65 -13.63 -10.03
N ALA A 148 4.82 -14.91 -9.77
CA ALA A 148 3.72 -15.84 -9.51
C ALA A 148 3.16 -15.65 -8.09
N GLU A 149 4.01 -15.56 -7.09
CA GLU A 149 3.67 -15.36 -5.68
C GLU A 149 2.96 -14.01 -5.46
N GLU A 150 3.40 -12.99 -6.19
CA GLU A 150 2.83 -11.64 -6.12
C GLU A 150 1.67 -11.41 -7.11
N ASN A 151 1.18 -12.46 -7.76
CA ASN A 151 0.03 -12.43 -8.70
C ASN A 151 0.19 -11.41 -9.84
N ILE A 152 1.41 -11.23 -10.35
CA ILE A 152 1.68 -10.34 -11.48
C ILE A 152 1.10 -10.93 -12.76
N ALA A 153 0.39 -10.11 -13.54
CA ALA A 153 -0.24 -10.54 -14.79
C ALA A 153 0.77 -11.18 -15.74
N TYR A 154 0.36 -12.25 -16.43
CA TYR A 154 1.23 -13.11 -17.23
C TYR A 154 1.99 -12.38 -18.33
N ASP A 155 1.36 -11.42 -18.98
CA ASP A 155 1.96 -10.56 -20.02
C ASP A 155 3.09 -9.68 -19.47
N ILE A 156 2.92 -9.16 -18.26
CA ILE A 156 3.95 -8.40 -17.55
C ILE A 156 5.09 -9.32 -17.11
N ALA A 157 4.75 -10.50 -16.59
CA ALA A 157 5.72 -11.44 -16.02
C ALA A 157 6.68 -12.00 -17.08
N ARG A 158 6.20 -12.27 -18.29
CA ARG A 158 6.96 -12.98 -19.33
C ARG A 158 7.36 -12.14 -20.53
N GLY A 159 6.68 -11.01 -20.76
CA GLY A 159 6.93 -10.15 -21.92
C GLY A 159 8.21 -9.32 -21.77
N ARG A 160 8.82 -9.01 -22.93
CA ARG A 160 9.81 -7.92 -23.01
C ARG A 160 9.08 -6.59 -23.00
N ALA A 161 9.52 -5.68 -22.14
CA ALA A 161 8.93 -4.36 -22.01
C ALA A 161 10.00 -3.34 -21.55
N PRO A 162 9.74 -2.03 -21.70
CA PRO A 162 10.47 -1.03 -20.94
C PRO A 162 10.30 -1.35 -19.45
N ARG A 163 11.34 -1.14 -18.66
CA ARG A 163 11.35 -1.48 -17.23
C ARG A 163 11.91 -0.35 -16.40
N THR A 164 11.35 -0.20 -15.20
CA THR A 164 11.92 0.64 -14.15
C THR A 164 12.13 -0.24 -12.93
N ALA A 165 13.29 -0.17 -12.32
CA ALA A 165 13.63 -0.97 -11.15
C ALA A 165 14.46 -0.18 -10.15
N ALA A 166 14.33 -0.54 -8.88
CA ALA A 166 15.26 -0.12 -7.84
C ALA A 166 15.92 -1.33 -7.20
N GLY A 167 17.18 -1.16 -6.83
CA GLY A 167 17.93 -2.15 -6.08
C GLY A 167 18.75 -1.50 -4.97
N VAL A 168 19.16 -2.30 -3.99
CA VAL A 168 20.03 -1.90 -2.90
C VAL A 168 21.18 -2.89 -2.81
N LYS A 169 22.42 -2.40 -2.74
CA LYS A 169 23.61 -3.21 -2.46
C LYS A 169 23.77 -3.47 -0.96
N LYS A 170 24.64 -4.39 -0.57
CA LYS A 170 24.96 -4.65 0.83
C LYS A 170 25.48 -3.44 1.60
N ASP A 171 26.20 -2.55 0.91
CA ASP A 171 26.76 -1.33 1.48
C ASP A 171 25.74 -0.17 1.56
N GLY A 172 24.48 -0.42 1.17
CA GLY A 172 23.42 0.55 1.16
C GLY A 172 23.35 1.43 -0.09
N THR A 173 24.24 1.25 -1.06
CA THR A 173 24.16 1.96 -2.35
C THR A 173 22.86 1.63 -3.05
N VAL A 174 22.11 2.67 -3.44
CA VAL A 174 20.87 2.52 -4.20
C VAL A 174 21.18 2.48 -5.70
N ILE A 175 20.58 1.54 -6.39
CA ILE A 175 20.58 1.41 -7.84
C ILE A 175 19.20 1.82 -8.34
N LEU A 176 19.11 2.82 -9.21
CA LEU A 176 17.91 3.14 -9.98
C LEU A 176 18.20 2.78 -11.43
N LEU A 177 17.36 1.94 -12.02
CA LEU A 177 17.55 1.42 -13.37
C LEU A 177 16.31 1.65 -14.22
N VAL A 178 16.51 2.25 -15.39
CA VAL A 178 15.49 2.37 -16.43
C VAL A 178 16.00 1.63 -17.66
N VAL A 179 15.12 0.88 -18.30
CA VAL A 179 15.37 0.12 -19.52
C VAL A 179 14.37 0.56 -20.58
N ASP A 180 14.86 1.09 -21.67
CA ASP A 180 14.05 1.42 -22.85
C ASP A 180 13.49 0.14 -23.50
N GLY A 181 12.34 0.26 -24.16
CA GLY A 181 11.76 -0.87 -24.87
C GLY A 181 10.67 -0.45 -25.84
N ARG A 182 10.07 -1.42 -26.51
CA ARG A 182 9.03 -1.20 -27.53
C ARG A 182 9.46 -0.26 -28.67
N SER A 183 10.76 -0.18 -28.96
CA SER A 183 11.32 0.65 -30.01
C SER A 183 12.16 -0.18 -30.98
N SER A 184 12.51 0.41 -32.12
CA SER A 184 13.39 -0.23 -33.11
C SER A 184 14.82 -0.45 -32.58
N SER A 185 15.25 0.31 -31.60
CA SER A 185 16.56 0.22 -30.97
C SER A 185 16.61 -0.63 -29.71
N SER A 186 15.47 -0.89 -29.06
CA SER A 186 15.40 -1.68 -27.85
C SER A 186 14.08 -2.45 -27.76
N ALA A 187 14.18 -3.76 -27.62
CA ALA A 187 13.03 -4.61 -27.34
C ALA A 187 12.59 -4.57 -25.87
N GLY A 188 13.39 -3.98 -24.98
CA GLY A 188 13.20 -4.05 -23.53
C GLY A 188 13.76 -5.33 -22.92
N MET A 189 13.43 -5.56 -21.65
CA MET A 189 13.84 -6.74 -20.89
C MET A 189 12.66 -7.52 -20.34
N THR A 190 12.82 -8.84 -20.23
CA THR A 190 12.00 -9.67 -19.35
C THR A 190 12.37 -9.41 -17.90
N LEU A 191 11.50 -9.76 -16.94
CA LEU A 191 11.82 -9.63 -15.51
C LEU A 191 13.04 -10.47 -15.11
N GLN A 192 13.22 -11.65 -15.72
CA GLN A 192 14.37 -12.51 -15.44
C GLN A 192 15.71 -11.91 -15.93
N GLU A 193 15.70 -11.29 -17.10
CA GLU A 193 16.89 -10.57 -17.62
C GLU A 193 17.22 -9.36 -16.76
N LEU A 194 16.19 -8.60 -16.35
CA LEU A 194 16.34 -7.45 -15.47
C LEU A 194 16.92 -7.86 -14.11
N ALA A 195 16.40 -8.93 -13.50
CA ALA A 195 16.91 -9.49 -12.25
C ALA A 195 18.39 -9.89 -12.39
N SER A 196 18.71 -10.62 -13.46
CA SER A 196 20.09 -11.05 -13.74
C SER A 196 21.05 -9.87 -13.94
N TYR A 197 20.56 -8.81 -14.56
CA TYR A 197 21.33 -7.59 -14.77
C TYR A 197 21.57 -6.83 -13.45
N LEU A 198 20.52 -6.71 -12.60
CA LEU A 198 20.65 -6.09 -11.28
C LEU A 198 21.64 -6.85 -10.37
N VAL A 199 21.64 -8.20 -10.42
CA VAL A 199 22.66 -9.00 -9.72
C VAL A 199 24.07 -8.66 -10.22
N LYS A 200 24.29 -8.51 -11.53
CA LYS A 200 25.60 -8.10 -12.09
C LYS A 200 26.02 -6.69 -11.63
N LEU A 201 25.07 -5.79 -11.37
CA LEU A 201 25.33 -4.47 -10.80
C LEU A 201 25.62 -4.50 -9.30
N GLY A 202 25.51 -5.68 -8.66
CA GLY A 202 25.78 -5.90 -7.25
C GLY A 202 24.56 -5.67 -6.35
N ALA A 203 23.34 -5.68 -6.88
CA ALA A 203 22.14 -5.58 -6.06
C ALA A 203 22.06 -6.76 -5.08
N TRP A 204 21.82 -6.45 -3.81
CA TRP A 204 21.52 -7.41 -2.76
C TRP A 204 20.03 -7.69 -2.68
N GLN A 205 19.22 -6.66 -2.85
CA GLN A 205 17.77 -6.73 -3.03
C GLN A 205 17.39 -5.84 -4.21
N ALA A 206 16.33 -6.22 -4.94
CA ALA A 206 15.79 -5.38 -6.00
C ALA A 206 14.31 -5.68 -6.26
N VAL A 207 13.60 -4.65 -6.74
CA VAL A 207 12.18 -4.71 -7.06
C VAL A 207 11.92 -4.00 -8.39
N ASN A 208 10.93 -4.50 -9.13
CA ASN A 208 10.42 -3.83 -10.31
C ASN A 208 9.39 -2.77 -9.91
N PHE A 209 9.44 -1.62 -10.53
CA PHE A 209 8.38 -0.62 -10.47
C PHE A 209 7.42 -0.75 -11.64
N ASP A 210 6.25 -0.17 -11.50
CA ASP A 210 5.37 0.02 -12.65
C ASP A 210 6.10 0.88 -13.69
N GLY A 211 6.15 0.37 -14.89
CA GLY A 211 6.90 0.97 -15.98
C GLY A 211 6.18 0.74 -17.31
N GLY A 212 6.61 1.46 -18.34
CA GLY A 212 6.15 1.18 -19.70
C GLY A 212 5.31 2.26 -20.33
N GLY A 213 5.40 3.47 -19.84
CA GLY A 213 4.82 4.66 -20.45
C GLY A 213 5.79 5.45 -21.35
N SER A 214 7.00 5.00 -21.51
CA SER A 214 8.01 5.66 -22.35
C SER A 214 8.24 4.91 -23.65
#